data_deefa8673a3c7b409c1be0755807646b
#
_entry.id   deefa8673a3c7b409c1be0755807646b
#
_cell.length_a   1.000
_cell.length_b   1.000
_cell.length_c   1.000
_cell.angle_alpha   90.00
_cell.angle_beta   90.00
_cell.angle_gamma   90.00
#
_symmetry.space_group_name_H-M   'P 1'
#
loop_
_entity.id
_entity.type
_entity.pdbx_description
1 polymer ?
#
loop_
_entity_poly.entity_id
_entity_poly.type
_entity_poly.pdbx_seq_one_letter_code
_entity_poly.pdbx_strand_id
1 'polypeptide(L)'
;LLSGIDIVRFAILGDKTAFITFSMIAVVFMLVAYMAWKSRMPFLYLLIAVAAFILYFNTNFSTSTYYFNWLFLAEAIVAALGGILGTTVMIWKKIPMGRVAVLPLAAAVLILAGFLGFWKVRYDAGHEAQGLARDELWAVPAKYDGEEPEQAGTVEEVVYDTRAYATDGRNVKKSAYVYLPYGYSKDEQYNILYLMHGTGDDEKYWLKTNQYNKTMLDNMISDGDIEPLIVVTPTFYVEDDCADDLDQLTYSFAKELRNDLMPEIESSYSTYAKSADDKGFSKSRDHRAFAGLSRGAVT
;
A
#
# COMPACT_ATOMS: atom_id res chain seq x y z
N LEU A 1 15.14 -3.75 -27.41
CA LEU A 1 15.18 -2.27 -27.33
C LEU A 1 14.58 -1.81 -25.99
N LEU A 2 13.41 -2.32 -25.62
CA LEU A 2 12.73 -1.97 -24.35
C LEU A 2 13.54 -2.44 -23.13
N SER A 3 14.05 -3.68 -23.12
CA SER A 3 14.92 -4.19 -22.05
C SER A 3 16.21 -3.37 -21.90
N GLY A 4 16.69 -2.74 -22.98
CA GLY A 4 17.83 -1.82 -22.94
C GLY A 4 17.53 -0.52 -22.20
N ILE A 5 16.30 -0.01 -22.27
CA ILE A 5 15.85 1.16 -21.53
C ILE A 5 15.81 0.86 -20.03
N ASP A 6 15.33 -0.32 -19.66
CA ASP A 6 15.29 -0.76 -18.26
C ASP A 6 16.68 -0.88 -17.65
N ILE A 7 17.64 -1.43 -18.40
CA ILE A 7 19.04 -1.53 -17.97
C ILE A 7 19.61 -0.15 -17.63
N VAL A 8 19.42 0.85 -18.52
CA VAL A 8 19.88 2.21 -18.30
C VAL A 8 19.24 2.82 -17.06
N ARG A 9 17.94 2.59 -16.87
CA ARG A 9 17.20 3.12 -15.73
C ARG A 9 17.67 2.53 -14.41
N PHE A 10 17.88 1.21 -14.32
CA PHE A 10 18.41 0.58 -13.11
C PHE A 10 19.87 0.98 -12.81
N ALA A 11 20.66 1.22 -13.85
CA ALA A 11 22.00 1.77 -13.66
C ALA A 11 21.96 3.17 -13.02
N ILE A 12 20.98 4.00 -13.41
CA ILE A 12 20.77 5.34 -12.84
C ILE A 12 20.27 5.26 -11.39
N LEU A 13 19.37 4.32 -11.09
CA LEU A 13 18.80 4.14 -9.76
C LEU A 13 19.72 3.43 -8.76
N GLY A 14 20.87 2.90 -9.23
CA GLY A 14 21.88 2.24 -8.38
C GLY A 14 21.48 0.85 -7.85
N ASP A 15 20.39 0.25 -8.31
CA ASP A 15 20.01 -1.12 -7.95
C ASP A 15 20.81 -2.15 -8.75
N LYS A 16 21.91 -2.61 -8.14
CA LYS A 16 22.84 -3.57 -8.76
C LYS A 16 22.18 -4.94 -9.08
N THR A 17 21.29 -5.42 -8.22
CA THR A 17 20.66 -6.73 -8.38
C THR A 17 19.66 -6.69 -9.53
N ALA A 18 18.82 -5.69 -9.57
CA ALA A 18 17.88 -5.46 -10.66
C ALA A 18 18.65 -5.21 -11.97
N PHE A 19 19.69 -4.40 -11.98
CA PHE A 19 20.53 -4.15 -13.15
C PHE A 19 21.10 -5.44 -13.76
N ILE A 20 21.71 -6.32 -12.94
CA ILE A 20 22.28 -7.59 -13.40
C ILE A 20 21.18 -8.51 -13.95
N THR A 21 20.08 -8.67 -13.22
CA THR A 21 18.98 -9.55 -13.61
C THR A 21 18.37 -9.14 -14.95
N PHE A 22 18.04 -7.85 -15.11
CA PHE A 22 17.46 -7.35 -16.36
C PHE A 22 18.46 -7.37 -17.52
N SER A 23 19.74 -7.16 -17.25
CA SER A 23 20.80 -7.32 -18.26
C SER A 23 20.88 -8.76 -18.78
N MET A 24 20.80 -9.75 -17.90
CA MET A 24 20.78 -11.17 -18.29
C MET A 24 19.52 -11.50 -19.13
N ILE A 25 18.35 -11.03 -18.71
CA ILE A 25 17.09 -11.23 -19.45
C ILE A 25 17.19 -10.61 -20.85
N ALA A 26 17.70 -9.38 -20.96
CA ALA A 26 17.88 -8.68 -22.23
C ALA A 26 18.83 -9.46 -23.17
N VAL A 27 19.92 -10.00 -22.66
CA VAL A 27 20.84 -10.84 -23.46
C VAL A 27 20.14 -12.08 -23.97
N VAL A 28 19.39 -12.78 -23.12
CA VAL A 28 18.63 -13.98 -23.53
C VAL A 28 17.61 -13.62 -24.61
N PHE A 29 16.85 -12.55 -24.45
CA PHE A 29 15.86 -12.09 -25.44
C PHE A 29 16.52 -11.72 -26.77
N MET A 30 17.66 -11.03 -26.75
CA MET A 30 18.43 -10.70 -27.95
C MET A 30 18.93 -11.96 -28.68
N LEU A 31 19.43 -12.95 -27.94
CA LEU A 31 19.88 -14.21 -28.51
C LEU A 31 18.73 -14.98 -29.16
N VAL A 32 17.58 -15.09 -28.49
CA VAL A 32 16.39 -15.76 -29.06
C VAL A 32 15.88 -15.00 -30.28
N ALA A 33 15.81 -13.67 -30.23
CA ALA A 33 15.43 -12.84 -31.37
C ALA A 33 16.37 -13.00 -32.55
N TYR A 34 17.68 -13.03 -32.31
CA TYR A 34 18.68 -13.28 -33.34
C TYR A 34 18.52 -14.70 -33.98
N MET A 35 18.30 -15.72 -33.13
CA MET A 35 18.04 -17.07 -33.61
C MET A 35 16.75 -17.13 -34.45
N ALA A 36 15.69 -16.46 -34.03
CA ALA A 36 14.43 -16.39 -34.77
C ALA A 36 14.64 -15.75 -36.14
N TRP A 37 15.41 -14.66 -36.20
CA TRP A 37 15.72 -13.94 -37.44
C TRP A 37 16.61 -14.77 -38.37
N LYS A 38 17.71 -15.35 -37.85
CA LYS A 38 18.68 -16.15 -38.61
C LYS A 38 18.06 -17.41 -39.15
N SER A 39 17.27 -18.12 -38.39
CA SER A 39 16.60 -19.36 -38.76
C SER A 39 15.30 -19.16 -39.57
N ARG A 40 14.87 -17.89 -39.77
CA ARG A 40 13.60 -17.57 -40.40
C ARG A 40 12.39 -18.23 -39.73
N MET A 41 12.44 -18.35 -38.41
CA MET A 41 11.42 -19.01 -37.58
C MET A 41 10.68 -17.97 -36.71
N PRO A 42 9.72 -17.24 -37.27
CA PRO A 42 9.03 -16.13 -36.53
C PRO A 42 8.27 -16.63 -35.32
N PHE A 43 7.89 -17.89 -35.25
CA PHE A 43 7.22 -18.47 -34.07
C PHE A 43 8.10 -18.49 -32.82
N LEU A 44 9.44 -18.35 -32.95
CA LEU A 44 10.31 -18.16 -31.77
C LEU A 44 10.07 -16.87 -31.04
N TYR A 45 9.52 -15.85 -31.70
CA TYR A 45 9.09 -14.63 -31.03
C TYR A 45 7.93 -14.86 -30.06
N LEU A 46 7.14 -15.93 -30.25
CA LEU A 46 6.11 -16.30 -29.29
C LEU A 46 6.69 -16.79 -27.96
N LEU A 47 7.87 -17.39 -27.97
CA LEU A 47 8.57 -17.73 -26.72
C LEU A 47 9.00 -16.49 -25.96
N ILE A 48 9.48 -15.46 -26.67
CA ILE A 48 9.80 -14.16 -26.06
C ILE A 48 8.54 -13.52 -25.49
N ALA A 49 7.43 -13.57 -26.22
CA ALA A 49 6.15 -13.03 -25.78
C ALA A 49 5.67 -13.70 -24.47
N VAL A 50 5.74 -15.03 -24.40
CA VAL A 50 5.35 -15.80 -23.22
C VAL A 50 6.26 -15.47 -22.03
N ALA A 51 7.59 -15.44 -22.25
CA ALA A 51 8.54 -15.12 -21.18
C ALA A 51 8.34 -13.68 -20.64
N ALA A 52 8.15 -12.71 -21.54
CA ALA A 52 7.88 -11.32 -21.16
C ALA A 52 6.53 -11.19 -20.42
N PHE A 53 5.51 -11.93 -20.85
CA PHE A 53 4.22 -11.95 -20.16
C PHE A 53 4.32 -12.56 -18.75
N ILE A 54 5.09 -13.65 -18.59
CA ILE A 54 5.35 -14.25 -17.27
C ILE A 54 6.09 -13.26 -16.37
N LEU A 55 7.07 -12.53 -16.88
CA LEU A 55 7.78 -11.52 -16.14
C LEU A 55 6.86 -10.37 -15.74
N TYR A 56 6.01 -9.91 -16.65
CA TYR A 56 4.98 -8.91 -16.35
C TYR A 56 4.10 -9.33 -15.16
N PHE A 57 3.60 -10.57 -15.19
CA PHE A 57 2.77 -11.07 -14.10
C PHE A 57 3.52 -11.18 -12.77
N ASN A 58 4.71 -11.72 -12.77
CA ASN A 58 5.49 -11.87 -11.54
C ASN A 58 5.88 -10.52 -10.91
N THR A 59 6.14 -9.51 -11.71
CA THR A 59 6.50 -8.17 -11.22
C THR A 59 5.31 -7.37 -10.70
N ASN A 60 4.10 -7.65 -11.19
CA ASN A 60 2.88 -6.98 -10.69
C ASN A 60 2.56 -7.29 -9.22
N PHE A 61 3.07 -8.40 -8.69
CA PHE A 61 2.82 -8.80 -7.31
C PHE A 61 3.97 -8.48 -6.35
N SER A 62 5.04 -7.90 -6.85
CA SER A 62 6.15 -7.38 -6.04
C SER A 62 5.98 -5.89 -5.87
N THR A 63 5.75 -5.44 -4.64
CA THR A 63 5.37 -4.07 -4.26
C THR A 63 6.37 -2.97 -4.65
N SER A 64 7.56 -3.30 -5.09
CA SER A 64 8.63 -2.32 -5.39
C SER A 64 8.79 -1.94 -6.87
N THR A 65 8.01 -2.50 -7.79
CA THR A 65 8.30 -2.41 -9.23
C THR A 65 7.13 -1.92 -10.10
N TYR A 66 6.20 -1.17 -9.55
CA TYR A 66 4.98 -0.69 -10.25
C TYR A 66 5.22 -0.01 -11.60
N TYR A 67 6.35 0.65 -11.78
CA TYR A 67 6.67 1.41 -13.01
C TYR A 67 7.25 0.56 -14.16
N PHE A 68 7.67 -0.69 -13.91
CA PHE A 68 8.36 -1.53 -14.89
C PHE A 68 7.46 -2.52 -15.62
N ASN A 69 6.30 -2.78 -15.08
CA ASN A 69 5.36 -3.76 -15.59
C ASN A 69 4.90 -3.48 -17.03
N TRP A 70 4.72 -2.21 -17.37
CA TRP A 70 4.30 -1.79 -18.68
C TRP A 70 5.30 -2.13 -19.79
N LEU A 71 6.58 -2.14 -19.49
CA LEU A 71 7.62 -2.46 -20.48
C LEU A 71 7.60 -3.94 -20.83
N PHE A 72 7.45 -4.83 -19.87
CA PHE A 72 7.29 -6.27 -20.14
C PHE A 72 5.98 -6.58 -20.89
N LEU A 73 4.91 -5.88 -20.58
CA LEU A 73 3.65 -6.01 -21.32
C LEU A 73 3.82 -5.53 -22.77
N ALA A 74 4.47 -4.42 -22.99
CA ALA A 74 4.76 -3.90 -24.32
C ALA A 74 5.65 -4.85 -25.12
N GLU A 75 6.70 -5.42 -24.50
CA GLU A 75 7.55 -6.46 -25.12
C GLU A 75 6.75 -7.70 -25.49
N ALA A 76 5.89 -8.17 -24.59
CA ALA A 76 5.03 -9.32 -24.84
C ALA A 76 4.10 -9.09 -26.04
N ILE A 77 3.46 -7.92 -26.11
CA ILE A 77 2.58 -7.55 -27.21
C ILE A 77 3.34 -7.46 -28.54
N VAL A 78 4.47 -6.75 -28.57
CA VAL A 78 5.28 -6.59 -29.79
C VAL A 78 5.81 -7.92 -30.28
N ALA A 79 6.32 -8.76 -29.39
CA ALA A 79 6.81 -10.09 -29.73
C ALA A 79 5.68 -11.02 -30.20
N ALA A 80 4.51 -10.97 -29.57
CA ALA A 80 3.34 -11.75 -30.00
C ALA A 80 2.87 -11.34 -31.40
N LEU A 81 2.74 -10.03 -31.66
CA LEU A 81 2.37 -9.51 -32.98
C LEU A 81 3.40 -9.90 -34.05
N GLY A 82 4.69 -9.75 -33.75
CA GLY A 82 5.77 -10.18 -34.65
C GLY A 82 5.74 -11.68 -34.96
N GLY A 83 5.51 -12.49 -33.96
CA GLY A 83 5.37 -13.95 -34.09
C GLY A 83 4.16 -14.37 -34.92
N ILE A 84 2.99 -13.78 -34.65
CA ILE A 84 1.74 -14.06 -35.36
C ILE A 84 1.85 -13.61 -36.82
N LEU A 85 2.22 -12.35 -37.06
CA LEU A 85 2.33 -11.79 -38.42
C LEU A 85 3.35 -12.57 -39.25
N GLY A 86 4.54 -12.85 -38.67
CA GLY A 86 5.58 -13.60 -39.36
C GLY A 86 5.13 -15.03 -39.72
N THR A 87 4.45 -15.72 -38.79
CA THR A 87 3.92 -17.07 -39.03
C THR A 87 2.83 -17.05 -40.11
N THR A 88 1.91 -16.05 -40.06
CA THR A 88 0.87 -15.86 -41.08
C THR A 88 1.45 -15.64 -42.46
N VAL A 89 2.49 -14.81 -42.59
CA VAL A 89 3.20 -14.59 -43.87
C VAL A 89 3.85 -15.83 -44.39
N MET A 90 4.45 -16.67 -43.49
CA MET A 90 5.04 -17.96 -43.92
C MET A 90 3.98 -18.92 -44.43
N ILE A 91 2.83 -19.04 -43.74
CA ILE A 91 1.70 -19.87 -44.20
C ILE A 91 1.20 -19.37 -45.57
N TRP A 92 0.97 -18.07 -45.71
CA TRP A 92 0.47 -17.45 -46.93
C TRP A 92 1.42 -17.68 -48.13
N LYS A 93 2.74 -17.55 -47.90
CA LYS A 93 3.77 -17.81 -48.92
C LYS A 93 4.06 -19.29 -49.11
N LYS A 94 3.34 -20.22 -48.46
CA LYS A 94 3.54 -21.67 -48.50
C LYS A 94 4.99 -22.10 -48.18
N ILE A 95 5.66 -21.36 -47.31
CA ILE A 95 7.01 -21.73 -46.86
C ILE A 95 6.86 -22.95 -45.97
N PRO A 96 7.54 -24.07 -46.25
CA PRO A 96 7.40 -25.29 -45.47
C PRO A 96 7.86 -25.05 -44.04
N MET A 97 6.94 -25.06 -43.09
CA MET A 97 7.24 -25.14 -41.69
C MET A 97 7.58 -26.58 -41.38
N GLY A 98 8.86 -26.87 -41.25
CA GLY A 98 9.31 -28.25 -40.88
C GLY A 98 8.72 -28.67 -39.53
N ARG A 99 8.70 -29.98 -39.25
CA ARG A 99 8.24 -30.55 -37.95
C ARG A 99 8.88 -29.87 -36.72
N VAL A 100 10.06 -29.29 -36.92
CA VAL A 100 10.80 -28.52 -35.92
C VAL A 100 10.06 -27.24 -35.48
N ALA A 101 9.16 -26.67 -36.29
CA ALA A 101 8.40 -25.46 -35.95
C ALA A 101 7.25 -25.72 -34.95
N VAL A 102 6.72 -26.95 -34.95
CA VAL A 102 5.61 -27.32 -34.05
C VAL A 102 6.09 -27.46 -32.60
N LEU A 103 7.32 -27.88 -32.38
CA LEU A 103 7.88 -28.10 -31.04
C LEU A 103 7.95 -26.84 -30.20
N PRO A 104 8.53 -25.72 -30.66
CA PRO A 104 8.56 -24.47 -29.88
C PRO A 104 7.18 -23.87 -29.63
N LEU A 105 6.25 -23.99 -30.58
CA LEU A 105 4.89 -23.53 -30.41
C LEU A 105 4.17 -24.38 -29.34
N ALA A 106 4.28 -25.68 -29.40
CA ALA A 106 3.73 -26.59 -28.39
C ALA A 106 4.35 -26.30 -27.01
N ALA A 107 5.67 -26.11 -26.95
CA ALA A 107 6.37 -25.75 -25.73
C ALA A 107 5.89 -24.42 -25.15
N ALA A 108 5.71 -23.38 -25.98
CA ALA A 108 5.20 -22.10 -25.54
C ALA A 108 3.79 -22.20 -24.92
N VAL A 109 2.91 -22.98 -25.58
CA VAL A 109 1.54 -23.23 -25.10
C VAL A 109 1.57 -24.05 -23.79
N LEU A 110 2.40 -25.06 -23.68
CA LEU A 110 2.53 -25.89 -22.46
C LEU A 110 3.11 -25.08 -21.30
N ILE A 111 4.13 -24.26 -21.54
CA ILE A 111 4.72 -23.37 -20.52
C ILE A 111 3.69 -22.37 -20.05
N LEU A 112 2.96 -21.73 -20.96
CA LEU A 112 1.92 -20.76 -20.60
C LEU A 112 0.77 -21.44 -19.82
N ALA A 113 0.30 -22.58 -20.27
CA ALA A 113 -0.75 -23.33 -19.59
C ALA A 113 -0.30 -23.80 -18.20
N GLY A 114 0.94 -24.30 -18.08
CA GLY A 114 1.52 -24.67 -16.80
C GLY A 114 1.69 -23.49 -15.85
N PHE A 115 2.12 -22.34 -16.36
CA PHE A 115 2.22 -21.12 -15.59
C PHE A 115 0.86 -20.62 -15.10
N LEU A 116 -0.13 -20.55 -15.98
CA LEU A 116 -1.48 -20.13 -15.62
C LEU A 116 -2.13 -21.09 -14.63
N GLY A 117 -1.91 -22.41 -14.80
CA GLY A 117 -2.38 -23.42 -13.85
C GLY A 117 -1.72 -23.29 -12.48
N PHE A 118 -0.40 -23.14 -12.44
CA PHE A 118 0.34 -22.91 -11.20
C PHE A 118 -0.09 -21.60 -10.51
N TRP A 119 -0.26 -20.54 -11.30
CA TRP A 119 -0.69 -19.25 -10.79
C TRP A 119 -2.13 -19.32 -10.24
N LYS A 120 -3.03 -20.04 -10.94
CA LYS A 120 -4.40 -20.25 -10.45
C LYS A 120 -4.40 -21.00 -9.11
N VAL A 121 -3.63 -22.07 -8.99
CA VAL A 121 -3.52 -22.83 -7.73
C VAL A 121 -2.97 -21.97 -6.61
N ARG A 122 -1.94 -21.16 -6.86
CA ARG A 122 -1.41 -20.23 -5.85
C ARG A 122 -2.36 -19.09 -5.53
N TYR A 123 -3.09 -18.61 -6.52
CA TYR A 123 -4.09 -17.56 -6.31
C TYR A 123 -5.26 -18.11 -5.49
N ASP A 124 -5.78 -19.28 -5.84
CA ASP A 124 -6.89 -19.92 -5.11
C ASP A 124 -6.44 -20.26 -3.66
N ALA A 125 -5.26 -20.87 -3.48
CA ALA A 125 -4.73 -21.18 -2.14
C ALA A 125 -4.43 -19.91 -1.32
N GLY A 126 -3.93 -18.85 -1.96
CA GLY A 126 -3.72 -17.55 -1.33
C GLY A 126 -5.03 -16.86 -1.00
N HIS A 127 -6.05 -17.02 -1.83
CA HIS A 127 -7.40 -16.47 -1.58
C HIS A 127 -8.16 -17.29 -0.55
N GLU A 128 -8.02 -18.62 -0.52
CA GLU A 128 -8.58 -19.45 0.55
C GLU A 128 -7.94 -19.12 1.90
N ALA A 129 -6.61 -19.01 1.94
CA ALA A 129 -5.89 -18.62 3.16
C ALA A 129 -6.17 -17.16 3.56
N GLN A 130 -6.33 -16.25 2.61
CA GLN A 130 -6.73 -14.85 2.84
C GLN A 130 -8.25 -14.69 2.97
N GLY A 131 -9.06 -15.56 2.36
CA GLY A 131 -10.50 -15.53 2.42
C GLY A 131 -11.03 -15.88 3.79
N LEU A 132 -10.47 -16.93 4.42
CA LEU A 132 -10.75 -17.22 5.82
C LEU A 132 -10.28 -16.10 6.75
N ALA A 133 -9.14 -15.47 6.45
CA ALA A 133 -8.65 -14.33 7.22
C ALA A 133 -9.33 -13.01 6.82
N ARG A 134 -9.72 -12.85 5.56
CA ARG A 134 -10.22 -11.57 5.04
C ARG A 134 -11.70 -11.37 5.31
N ASP A 135 -12.52 -12.40 5.16
CA ASP A 135 -13.95 -12.31 5.47
C ASP A 135 -14.21 -12.31 7.00
N GLU A 136 -13.33 -12.93 7.80
CA GLU A 136 -13.43 -12.93 9.25
C GLU A 136 -12.64 -11.80 9.94
N LEU A 137 -11.50 -11.36 9.38
CA LEU A 137 -10.65 -10.31 9.96
C LEU A 137 -10.93 -8.90 9.41
N TRP A 138 -11.56 -8.80 8.22
CA TRP A 138 -11.78 -7.50 7.57
C TRP A 138 -13.26 -7.11 7.51
N ALA A 139 -14.17 -8.03 7.71
CA ALA A 139 -15.56 -7.68 7.93
C ALA A 139 -15.69 -7.18 9.36
N VAL A 140 -16.12 -5.95 9.52
CA VAL A 140 -16.58 -5.46 10.81
C VAL A 140 -17.74 -6.39 11.23
N PRO A 141 -17.68 -7.03 12.41
CA PRO A 141 -18.78 -7.85 12.89
C PRO A 141 -20.09 -7.07 12.83
N ALA A 142 -21.13 -7.72 12.35
CA ALA A 142 -22.45 -7.08 12.16
C ALA A 142 -22.99 -6.38 13.42
N LYS A 143 -22.57 -6.80 14.60
CA LYS A 143 -22.93 -6.16 15.88
C LYS A 143 -22.33 -4.76 16.03
N TYR A 144 -21.24 -4.44 15.34
CA TYR A 144 -20.62 -3.10 15.37
C TYR A 144 -21.00 -2.25 14.15
N ASP A 145 -21.60 -2.89 13.12
CA ASP A 145 -22.09 -2.27 11.88
C ASP A 145 -23.57 -1.89 11.99
N GLY A 146 -24.01 -1.52 13.17
CA GLY A 146 -25.39 -1.18 13.45
C GLY A 146 -25.65 0.32 13.48
N GLU A 147 -26.84 0.66 13.97
CA GLU A 147 -27.17 2.03 14.31
C GLU A 147 -26.35 2.49 15.52
N GLU A 148 -26.19 3.80 15.66
CA GLU A 148 -25.55 4.40 16.82
C GLU A 148 -26.32 4.03 18.09
N PRO A 149 -25.65 3.53 19.16
CA PRO A 149 -26.32 3.14 20.38
C PRO A 149 -26.85 4.35 21.14
N GLU A 150 -27.83 4.16 22.02
CA GLU A 150 -28.33 5.24 22.89
C GLU A 150 -27.20 5.85 23.77
N GLN A 151 -26.22 5.02 24.13
CA GLN A 151 -25.04 5.42 24.88
C GLN A 151 -23.88 5.71 23.94
N ALA A 152 -24.01 6.76 23.14
CA ALA A 152 -23.00 7.20 22.20
C ALA A 152 -22.05 8.25 22.82
N GLY A 153 -20.79 8.17 22.44
CA GLY A 153 -19.76 9.16 22.78
C GLY A 153 -19.91 10.46 21.98
N THR A 154 -19.09 11.43 22.33
CA THR A 154 -19.06 12.75 21.66
C THR A 154 -17.74 12.99 20.96
N VAL A 155 -17.74 13.87 19.96
CA VAL A 155 -16.54 14.25 19.22
C VAL A 155 -16.38 15.77 19.31
N GLU A 156 -15.23 16.20 19.84
CA GLU A 156 -14.88 17.61 20.02
C GLU A 156 -13.71 17.96 19.09
N GLU A 157 -13.64 19.23 18.66
CA GLU A 157 -12.49 19.78 17.97
C GLU A 157 -11.59 20.50 18.98
N VAL A 158 -10.31 20.20 18.97
CA VAL A 158 -9.28 20.85 19.76
C VAL A 158 -8.32 21.57 18.85
N VAL A 159 -8.20 22.89 19.03
CA VAL A 159 -7.20 23.71 18.33
C VAL A 159 -6.01 23.93 19.25
N TYR A 160 -4.81 23.62 18.80
CA TYR A 160 -3.59 23.75 19.57
C TYR A 160 -2.51 24.55 18.82
N ASP A 161 -1.64 25.19 19.60
CA ASP A 161 -0.48 25.89 19.09
C ASP A 161 0.67 24.89 18.88
N THR A 162 1.31 24.94 17.71
CA THR A 162 2.44 24.09 17.37
C THR A 162 3.41 24.80 16.43
N ARG A 163 4.37 24.08 15.90
CA ARG A 163 5.34 24.57 14.92
C ARG A 163 5.31 23.75 13.65
N ALA A 164 5.61 24.39 12.55
CA ALA A 164 5.83 23.73 11.26
C ALA A 164 7.16 22.96 11.25
N TYR A 165 7.26 21.89 12.05
CA TYR A 165 8.51 21.11 12.27
C TYR A 165 9.10 20.51 10.99
N ALA A 166 8.26 20.31 10.00
CA ALA A 166 8.68 19.75 8.70
C ALA A 166 9.31 20.80 7.78
N THR A 167 9.16 22.09 8.08
CA THR A 167 9.59 23.17 7.18
C THR A 167 10.46 24.22 7.91
N ASP A 168 9.93 25.40 8.14
CA ASP A 168 10.66 26.57 8.66
C ASP A 168 10.56 26.74 10.18
N GLY A 169 9.80 25.90 10.86
CA GLY A 169 9.61 25.95 12.30
C GLY A 169 8.75 27.13 12.80
N ARG A 170 8.03 27.83 11.88
CA ARG A 170 7.11 28.90 12.27
C ARG A 170 6.00 28.39 13.18
N ASN A 171 5.48 29.29 14.02
CA ASN A 171 4.32 28.96 14.82
C ASN A 171 3.07 28.86 13.94
N VAL A 172 2.31 27.80 14.14
CA VAL A 172 1.04 27.52 13.43
C VAL A 172 -0.01 27.05 14.44
N LYS A 173 -1.27 27.16 14.07
CA LYS A 173 -2.37 26.51 14.78
C LYS A 173 -2.84 25.33 13.96
N LYS A 174 -3.05 24.21 14.63
CA LYS A 174 -3.62 23.00 14.03
C LYS A 174 -4.80 22.52 14.83
N SER A 175 -5.65 21.72 14.23
CA SER A 175 -6.75 21.06 14.92
C SER A 175 -6.55 19.54 14.99
N ALA A 176 -7.14 18.95 15.99
CA ALA A 176 -7.33 17.51 16.13
C ALA A 176 -8.77 17.26 16.60
N TYR A 177 -9.34 16.11 16.25
CA TYR A 177 -10.63 15.70 16.79
C TYR A 177 -10.42 14.72 17.92
N VAL A 178 -11.21 14.86 18.98
CA VAL A 178 -11.14 14.05 20.19
C VAL A 178 -12.49 13.39 20.40
N TYR A 179 -12.51 12.06 20.37
CA TYR A 179 -13.65 11.25 20.78
C TYR A 179 -13.58 11.02 22.30
N LEU A 180 -14.68 11.31 22.98
CA LEU A 180 -14.91 11.02 24.37
C LEU A 180 -16.01 9.96 24.49
N PRO A 181 -15.77 8.87 25.24
CA PRO A 181 -16.77 7.82 25.40
C PRO A 181 -18.00 8.31 26.13
N TYR A 182 -19.13 7.62 25.96
CA TYR A 182 -20.33 7.90 26.74
C TYR A 182 -20.03 7.91 28.22
N GLY A 183 -20.57 8.90 28.94
CA GLY A 183 -20.35 9.04 30.38
C GLY A 183 -18.94 9.51 30.77
N TYR A 184 -18.16 10.04 29.83
CA TYR A 184 -16.84 10.60 30.13
C TYR A 184 -16.89 11.51 31.35
N SER A 185 -15.99 11.27 32.31
CA SER A 185 -15.87 12.06 33.55
C SER A 185 -14.42 12.45 33.82
N LYS A 186 -14.21 13.65 34.33
CA LYS A 186 -12.87 14.08 34.78
C LYS A 186 -12.41 13.39 36.06
N ASP A 187 -13.28 12.68 36.73
CA ASP A 187 -12.97 11.95 37.97
C ASP A 187 -12.46 10.52 37.67
N GLU A 188 -12.54 10.09 36.42
CA GLU A 188 -12.06 8.77 35.97
C GLU A 188 -10.82 8.93 35.09
N GLN A 189 -10.09 7.84 34.85
CA GLN A 189 -8.91 7.81 33.98
C GLN A 189 -9.17 6.90 32.79
N TYR A 190 -8.80 7.35 31.61
CA TYR A 190 -9.04 6.66 30.33
C TYR A 190 -7.73 6.32 29.63
N ASN A 191 -7.71 5.16 28.99
CA ASN A 191 -6.72 4.86 27.97
C ASN A 191 -6.89 5.85 26.79
N ILE A 192 -5.82 6.14 26.08
CA ILE A 192 -5.85 7.06 24.94
C ILE A 192 -5.22 6.45 23.70
N LEU A 193 -5.88 6.60 22.57
CA LEU A 193 -5.42 6.21 21.23
C LEU A 193 -5.22 7.44 20.37
N TYR A 194 -4.01 7.62 19.84
CA TYR A 194 -3.74 8.56 18.76
C TYR A 194 -3.83 7.81 17.44
N LEU A 195 -4.79 8.21 16.58
CA LEU A 195 -5.14 7.50 15.36
C LEU A 195 -4.90 8.39 14.13
N MET A 196 -3.86 8.07 13.37
CA MET A 196 -3.38 8.85 12.25
C MET A 196 -4.09 8.48 10.95
N HIS A 197 -4.42 9.48 10.14
CA HIS A 197 -5.00 9.29 8.80
C HIS A 197 -3.94 8.88 7.75
N GLY A 198 -4.39 8.46 6.56
CA GLY A 198 -3.55 8.17 5.40
C GLY A 198 -3.26 9.38 4.53
N THR A 199 -2.49 9.18 3.46
CA THR A 199 -2.23 10.21 2.46
C THR A 199 -3.52 10.67 1.79
N GLY A 200 -3.75 11.97 1.73
CA GLY A 200 -4.93 12.58 1.09
C GLY A 200 -6.15 12.74 2.01
N ASP A 201 -6.05 12.22 3.22
CA ASP A 201 -7.05 12.43 4.28
C ASP A 201 -6.61 13.57 5.22
N ASP A 202 -7.41 13.86 6.25
CA ASP A 202 -7.16 14.89 7.24
C ASP A 202 -7.53 14.42 8.66
N GLU A 203 -7.45 15.30 9.65
CA GLU A 203 -7.82 15.03 11.05
C GLU A 203 -9.30 14.64 11.22
N LYS A 204 -10.15 14.94 10.24
CA LYS A 204 -11.61 14.65 10.27
C LYS A 204 -11.93 13.23 9.84
N TYR A 205 -11.00 12.59 9.09
CA TYR A 205 -11.25 11.34 8.38
C TYR A 205 -11.94 10.29 9.25
N TRP A 206 -11.36 9.98 10.41
CA TRP A 206 -11.82 8.86 11.24
C TRP A 206 -13.11 9.13 12.00
N LEU A 207 -13.32 10.35 12.48
CA LEU A 207 -14.40 10.66 13.43
C LEU A 207 -15.50 11.56 12.87
N LYS A 208 -15.25 12.30 11.79
CA LYS A 208 -16.19 13.24 11.20
C LYS A 208 -16.59 12.87 9.78
N THR A 209 -15.62 12.65 8.89
CA THR A 209 -15.88 12.31 7.50
C THR A 209 -16.43 10.89 7.39
N ASN A 210 -15.86 9.95 8.13
CA ASN A 210 -16.32 8.58 8.20
C ASN A 210 -16.94 8.29 9.58
N GLN A 211 -18.17 8.73 9.78
CA GLN A 211 -18.92 8.57 11.04
C GLN A 211 -19.12 7.11 11.44
N TYR A 212 -19.04 6.18 10.50
CA TYR A 212 -19.07 4.76 10.76
C TYR A 212 -18.06 4.31 11.81
N ASN A 213 -16.85 4.87 11.81
CA ASN A 213 -15.82 4.52 12.79
C ASN A 213 -16.20 4.96 14.21
N LYS A 214 -16.88 6.11 14.34
CA LYS A 214 -17.41 6.55 15.64
C LYS A 214 -18.49 5.60 16.13
N THR A 215 -19.45 5.26 15.28
CA THR A 215 -20.54 4.31 15.60
C THR A 215 -19.98 2.94 16.00
N MET A 216 -18.97 2.47 15.29
CA MET A 216 -18.27 1.23 15.64
C MET A 216 -17.63 1.27 17.04
N LEU A 217 -16.95 2.37 17.38
CA LEU A 217 -16.38 2.57 18.72
C LEU A 217 -17.47 2.59 19.79
N ASP A 218 -18.56 3.30 19.54
CA ASP A 218 -19.69 3.38 20.45
C ASP A 218 -20.32 2.02 20.71
N ASN A 219 -20.54 1.22 19.65
CA ASN A 219 -21.09 -0.13 19.79
C ASN A 219 -20.12 -1.07 20.53
N MET A 220 -18.82 -1.02 20.24
CA MET A 220 -17.81 -1.85 20.93
C MET A 220 -17.74 -1.53 22.43
N ILE A 221 -17.85 -0.25 22.80
CA ILE A 221 -17.84 0.19 24.20
C ILE A 221 -19.17 -0.18 24.86
N SER A 222 -20.30 0.06 24.20
CA SER A 222 -21.64 -0.26 24.73
C SER A 222 -21.83 -1.75 24.97
N ASP A 223 -21.27 -2.60 24.10
CA ASP A 223 -21.30 -4.06 24.26
C ASP A 223 -20.29 -4.58 25.30
N GLY A 224 -19.41 -3.73 25.79
CA GLY A 224 -18.36 -4.10 26.75
C GLY A 224 -17.21 -4.92 26.14
N ASP A 225 -17.06 -4.90 24.83
CA ASP A 225 -15.97 -5.59 24.12
C ASP A 225 -14.63 -4.84 24.24
N ILE A 226 -14.69 -3.52 24.45
CA ILE A 226 -13.54 -2.70 24.81
C ILE A 226 -13.88 -1.78 25.97
N GLU A 227 -12.87 -1.44 26.75
CA GLU A 227 -13.00 -0.43 27.80
C GLU A 227 -13.21 0.95 27.19
N PRO A 228 -13.97 1.85 27.86
CA PRO A 228 -14.06 3.26 27.43
C PRO A 228 -12.68 3.88 27.26
N LEU A 229 -12.44 4.53 26.12
CA LEU A 229 -11.15 5.16 25.81
C LEU A 229 -11.34 6.50 25.11
N ILE A 230 -10.32 7.34 25.17
CA ILE A 230 -10.21 8.57 24.39
C ILE A 230 -9.54 8.25 23.06
N VAL A 231 -10.09 8.76 21.93
CA VAL A 231 -9.43 8.64 20.64
C VAL A 231 -9.14 10.04 20.10
N VAL A 232 -7.90 10.29 19.70
CA VAL A 232 -7.45 11.56 19.13
C VAL A 232 -7.04 11.36 17.68
N THR A 233 -7.60 12.14 16.79
CA THR A 233 -7.29 12.08 15.36
C THR A 233 -6.65 13.39 14.91
N PRO A 234 -5.31 13.48 14.91
CA PRO A 234 -4.58 14.63 14.42
C PRO A 234 -4.23 14.50 12.94
N THR A 235 -3.59 15.54 12.37
CA THR A 235 -3.01 15.50 11.04
C THR A 235 -1.51 15.78 11.08
N PHE A 236 -0.74 15.10 10.21
CA PHE A 236 0.67 15.41 10.00
C PHE A 236 0.87 16.52 8.96
N TYR A 237 -0.18 16.93 8.26
CA TYR A 237 -0.08 18.06 7.34
C TYR A 237 0.09 19.37 8.11
N VAL A 238 0.88 20.27 7.53
CA VAL A 238 0.95 21.69 7.89
C VAL A 238 0.30 22.42 6.72
N GLU A 239 -0.46 23.50 6.99
CA GLU A 239 -1.21 24.23 5.98
C GLU A 239 -0.44 24.42 4.66
N ASP A 240 -1.14 24.43 3.56
CA ASP A 240 -0.84 24.67 2.13
C ASP A 240 0.61 24.55 1.59
N ASP A 241 1.63 24.72 2.41
CA ASP A 241 3.02 24.84 1.98
C ASP A 241 3.81 23.54 1.87
N CYS A 242 3.20 22.38 2.15
CA CYS A 242 3.96 21.15 2.44
C CYS A 242 3.57 19.92 1.64
N ALA A 243 2.84 20.08 0.54
CA ALA A 243 2.36 18.94 -0.25
C ALA A 243 3.47 18.12 -0.93
N ASP A 244 4.69 18.66 -1.03
CA ASP A 244 5.73 18.08 -1.88
C ASP A 244 6.64 17.06 -1.17
N ASP A 245 6.74 17.06 0.16
CA ASP A 245 7.59 16.12 0.91
C ASP A 245 6.83 15.40 2.03
N LEU A 246 6.08 14.37 1.65
CA LEU A 246 5.30 13.54 2.57
C LEU A 246 6.17 12.81 3.61
N ASP A 247 7.40 12.45 3.27
CA ASP A 247 8.32 11.78 4.19
C ASP A 247 8.74 12.74 5.30
N GLN A 248 9.08 13.98 4.94
CA GLN A 248 9.45 14.99 5.92
C GLN A 248 8.30 15.36 6.83
N LEU A 249 7.07 15.47 6.30
CA LEU A 249 5.87 15.72 7.10
C LEU A 249 5.65 14.61 8.13
N THR A 250 5.62 13.36 7.69
CA THR A 250 5.32 12.21 8.57
C THR A 250 6.41 12.02 9.62
N TYR A 251 7.70 12.02 9.24
CA TYR A 251 8.78 11.83 10.21
C TYR A 251 8.96 13.00 11.18
N SER A 252 8.61 14.22 10.78
CA SER A 252 8.68 15.38 11.66
C SER A 252 7.51 15.44 12.65
N PHE A 253 6.39 14.78 12.34
CA PHE A 253 5.20 14.81 13.19
C PHE A 253 5.43 14.23 14.59
N ALA A 254 6.34 13.28 14.74
CA ALA A 254 6.71 12.75 16.06
C ALA A 254 7.16 13.85 17.05
N LYS A 255 7.78 14.93 16.56
CA LYS A 255 8.19 16.08 17.39
C LYS A 255 6.97 16.90 17.81
N GLU A 256 6.08 17.17 16.87
CA GLU A 256 4.82 17.88 17.13
C GLU A 256 3.95 17.11 18.12
N LEU A 257 3.75 15.81 17.85
CA LEU A 257 2.99 14.92 18.71
C LEU A 257 3.49 14.96 20.15
N ARG A 258 4.81 14.85 20.34
CA ARG A 258 5.43 14.75 21.65
C ARG A 258 5.47 16.07 22.40
N ASN A 259 5.78 17.16 21.71
CA ASN A 259 6.07 18.44 22.34
C ASN A 259 4.84 19.34 22.51
N ASP A 260 3.85 19.20 21.62
CA ASP A 260 2.74 20.13 21.52
C ASP A 260 1.38 19.41 21.71
N LEU A 261 1.05 18.41 20.88
CA LEU A 261 -0.28 17.79 20.89
C LEU A 261 -0.53 16.94 22.14
N MET A 262 0.39 16.05 22.52
CA MET A 262 0.21 15.22 23.71
C MET A 262 0.09 16.05 24.99
N PRO A 263 0.93 17.08 25.22
CA PRO A 263 0.77 17.97 26.36
C PRO A 263 -0.59 18.68 26.39
N GLU A 264 -1.06 19.19 25.26
CA GLU A 264 -2.36 19.86 25.15
C GLU A 264 -3.51 18.90 25.48
N ILE A 265 -3.55 17.74 24.83
CA ILE A 265 -4.62 16.77 25.00
C ILE A 265 -4.61 16.17 26.42
N GLU A 266 -3.47 15.70 26.90
CA GLU A 266 -3.41 14.97 28.17
C GLU A 266 -3.38 15.90 29.39
N SER A 267 -3.31 17.23 29.21
CA SER A 267 -3.63 18.21 30.24
C SER A 267 -5.11 18.61 30.28
N SER A 268 -5.78 18.50 29.14
CA SER A 268 -7.19 18.93 28.98
C SER A 268 -8.17 17.80 29.32
N TYR A 269 -7.79 16.54 29.04
CA TYR A 269 -8.62 15.36 29.24
C TYR A 269 -8.04 14.43 30.29
N SER A 270 -8.92 13.68 30.96
CA SER A 270 -8.53 12.78 32.03
C SER A 270 -7.96 11.47 31.49
N THR A 271 -6.65 11.38 31.46
CA THR A 271 -5.90 10.18 31.06
C THR A 271 -5.12 9.63 32.26
N TYR A 272 -4.41 8.52 32.08
CA TYR A 272 -3.50 7.99 33.09
C TYR A 272 -2.23 8.83 33.29
N ALA A 273 -1.99 9.86 32.46
CA ALA A 273 -0.87 10.79 32.64
C ALA A 273 -1.19 11.78 33.76
N LYS A 274 -0.52 11.62 34.90
CA LYS A 274 -0.67 12.54 36.06
C LYS A 274 -0.04 13.91 35.85
N SER A 275 0.82 14.05 34.85
CA SER A 275 1.41 15.30 34.39
C SER A 275 1.65 15.20 32.89
N ALA A 276 1.41 16.28 32.16
CA ALA A 276 1.61 16.39 30.73
C ALA A 276 3.08 16.75 30.40
N ASP A 277 4.01 15.95 30.93
CA ASP A 277 5.45 16.07 30.74
C ASP A 277 6.08 14.68 30.50
N ASP A 278 7.36 14.65 30.19
CA ASP A 278 8.11 13.40 29.90
C ASP A 278 7.99 12.37 31.02
N LYS A 279 7.94 12.81 32.26
CA LYS A 279 7.83 11.92 33.41
C LYS A 279 6.44 11.30 33.54
N GLY A 280 5.40 12.10 33.33
CA GLY A 280 4.01 11.64 33.31
C GLY A 280 3.78 10.67 32.17
N PHE A 281 4.20 11.05 30.97
CA PHE A 281 4.06 10.23 29.75
C PHE A 281 4.82 8.89 29.84
N SER A 282 6.01 8.90 30.44
CA SER A 282 6.78 7.66 30.65
C SER A 282 6.07 6.71 31.64
N LYS A 283 5.43 7.25 32.67
CA LYS A 283 4.73 6.46 33.67
C LYS A 283 3.39 5.89 33.19
N SER A 284 2.74 6.60 32.29
CA SER A 284 1.44 6.23 31.70
C SER A 284 1.57 5.57 30.32
N ARG A 285 2.76 5.17 29.91
CA ARG A 285 3.01 4.66 28.55
C ARG A 285 2.15 3.45 28.19
N ASP A 286 1.85 2.59 29.16
CA ASP A 286 1.09 1.36 28.94
C ASP A 286 -0.43 1.63 28.77
N HIS A 287 -0.85 2.89 28.94
CA HIS A 287 -2.20 3.40 28.77
C HIS A 287 -2.35 4.27 27.51
N ARG A 288 -1.34 4.24 26.61
CA ARG A 288 -1.33 5.02 25.39
C ARG A 288 -1.01 4.13 24.20
N ALA A 289 -1.82 4.23 23.16
CA ALA A 289 -1.61 3.55 21.90
C ALA A 289 -1.48 4.55 20.74
N PHE A 290 -0.75 4.15 19.71
CA PHE A 290 -0.62 4.85 18.45
C PHE A 290 -0.99 3.89 17.33
N ALA A 291 -1.83 4.34 16.42
CA ALA A 291 -2.21 3.59 15.23
C ALA A 291 -2.33 4.53 14.04
N GLY A 292 -2.27 3.99 12.84
CA GLY A 292 -2.40 4.80 11.64
C GLY A 292 -2.60 3.97 10.39
N LEU A 293 -3.18 4.60 9.38
CA LEU A 293 -3.38 4.04 8.06
C LEU A 293 -2.27 4.54 7.11
N SER A 294 -1.65 3.61 6.37
CA SER A 294 -0.68 3.97 5.32
C SER A 294 0.43 4.90 5.86
N ARG A 295 0.50 6.14 5.39
CA ARG A 295 1.45 7.16 5.87
C ARG A 295 1.29 7.46 7.37
N GLY A 296 0.09 7.42 7.89
CA GLY A 296 -0.14 7.57 9.32
C GLY A 296 0.47 6.47 10.18
N ALA A 297 0.77 5.31 9.62
CA ALA A 297 1.49 4.23 10.33
C ALA A 297 3.01 4.44 10.38
N VAL A 298 3.51 5.49 9.72
CA VAL A 298 4.95 5.84 9.62
C VAL A 298 5.31 7.05 10.49
N THR A 299 4.28 7.76 10.98
CA THR A 299 4.43 8.97 11.82
C THR A 299 4.98 8.69 13.22
#